data_d966fe647e1d97c3b03bcb24515beda2
#
_entry.id   d966fe647e1d97c3b03bcb24515beda2
#
_cell.length_a   1.000
_cell.length_b   1.000
_cell.length_c   1.000
_cell.angle_alpha   90.00
_cell.angle_beta   90.00
_cell.angle_gamma   90.00
#
_symmetry.space_group_name_H-M   'P 1'
#
loop_
_entity.id
_entity.type
_entity.pdbx_description
1 polymer ?
#
loop_
_entity_poly.entity_id
_entity_poly.type
_entity_poly.pdbx_seq_one_letter_code
_entity_poly.pdbx_strand_id
1 'polypeptide(L)'
;MAKDIKFNKDARELLKSGVDQLADAVKVTLGPKGRNVVIGKKFGAPQITKDGVTVAKEIELEDSFENAGAQLVKSVASKTGDDAGDGTTTATILTQAIVTEGLKNVAAGANPMDLKRGIDKAVNKVVDFIKESAEIVGDNYGKIEQVATVSANNDPEIGKLLADAMRKVSKDGVITIEESKTRDTNIDVVEGMQFDRGYLSSYFVTDTDKMEVLMENPYILIYEKKISNVKDFLPILQPAAESGRPLLVIAEDVDSEALTTLVVNRLRGGLKICAVKAPGFGDRRKAMLEDIAVLTGGVVISEDKGLTLDKATLEMLGSAKKVTVSKDFTTLVDGAGSKESIAERVNAIKSEIANTKSQYDKEKLQERLAKLAGGVAVLYVGANSEVEMKEKKDRVDDALCATRAATEEGVVVGGGTTYIRAQEVLKDLTGENPDEQTGINIVCRAIEEPLRQIVYNAGGEGAVVVNKVREGKGDFGYNARRDQYEDLRAAGVIDPAKVSRVALENAASIAGMFLTTECIVVDKPEETPAMPANPGMGGMM
;
A
#
# COMPACT_ATOMS: atom_id res chain seq x y z
N MET A 1 -13.47 -30.99 -7.12
CA MET A 1 -12.53 -30.90 -8.25
C MET A 1 -11.37 -31.88 -8.03
N ALA A 2 -10.93 -32.56 -9.08
CA ALA A 2 -9.75 -33.42 -9.02
C ALA A 2 -8.49 -32.55 -8.89
N LYS A 3 -7.45 -33.06 -8.25
CA LYS A 3 -6.17 -32.34 -8.08
C LYS A 3 -5.11 -32.97 -8.95
N ASP A 4 -4.24 -32.15 -9.53
CA ASP A 4 -2.98 -32.54 -10.13
C ASP A 4 -1.84 -32.28 -9.16
N ILE A 5 -0.87 -33.21 -9.10
CA ILE A 5 0.19 -33.17 -8.11
C ILE A 5 1.53 -33.37 -8.81
N LYS A 6 2.51 -32.51 -8.51
CA LYS A 6 3.92 -32.65 -8.95
C LYS A 6 4.81 -32.68 -7.73
N PHE A 7 5.94 -33.37 -7.85
CA PHE A 7 6.90 -33.56 -6.76
C PHE A 7 8.32 -33.22 -7.20
N ASN A 8 9.19 -33.04 -6.23
CA ASN A 8 10.65 -32.95 -6.39
C ASN A 8 11.06 -31.87 -7.42
N LYS A 9 11.94 -32.25 -8.33
CA LYS A 9 12.53 -31.39 -9.34
C LYS A 9 11.48 -30.76 -10.26
N ASP A 10 10.52 -31.56 -10.75
CA ASP A 10 9.49 -31.10 -11.69
C ASP A 10 8.62 -30.00 -11.06
N ALA A 11 8.28 -30.17 -9.77
CA ALA A 11 7.53 -29.16 -9.02
C ALA A 11 8.32 -27.83 -8.94
N ARG A 12 9.60 -27.91 -8.54
CA ARG A 12 10.45 -26.73 -8.38
C ARG A 12 10.74 -26.01 -9.69
N GLU A 13 10.94 -26.74 -10.80
CA GLU A 13 11.18 -26.15 -12.12
C GLU A 13 9.95 -25.38 -12.64
N LEU A 14 8.74 -25.94 -12.50
CA LEU A 14 7.50 -25.28 -12.90
C LEU A 14 7.23 -24.04 -12.06
N LEU A 15 7.35 -24.14 -10.72
CA LEU A 15 7.23 -22.98 -9.85
C LEU A 15 8.22 -21.87 -10.23
N LYS A 16 9.49 -22.25 -10.48
CA LYS A 16 10.53 -21.29 -10.87
C LYS A 16 10.20 -20.61 -12.19
N SER A 17 9.71 -21.35 -13.18
CA SER A 17 9.27 -20.79 -14.45
C SER A 17 8.22 -19.69 -14.24
N GLY A 18 7.24 -19.92 -13.36
CA GLY A 18 6.24 -18.92 -13.02
C GLY A 18 6.82 -17.69 -12.32
N VAL A 19 7.76 -17.90 -11.37
CA VAL A 19 8.49 -16.79 -10.73
C VAL A 19 9.23 -15.95 -11.76
N ASP A 20 9.96 -16.59 -12.69
CA ASP A 20 10.74 -15.91 -13.70
C ASP A 20 9.85 -15.10 -14.66
N GLN A 21 8.77 -15.68 -15.16
CA GLN A 21 7.86 -15.01 -16.10
C GLN A 21 7.27 -13.74 -15.48
N LEU A 22 6.82 -13.79 -14.23
CA LEU A 22 6.30 -12.61 -13.55
C LEU A 22 7.40 -11.59 -13.26
N ALA A 23 8.51 -12.02 -12.67
CA ALA A 23 9.59 -11.12 -12.30
C ALA A 23 10.23 -10.45 -13.52
N ASP A 24 10.36 -11.16 -14.65
CA ASP A 24 10.90 -10.61 -15.90
C ASP A 24 10.01 -9.52 -16.49
N ALA A 25 8.69 -9.65 -16.34
CA ALA A 25 7.74 -8.61 -16.76
C ALA A 25 7.79 -7.37 -15.85
N VAL A 26 7.99 -7.57 -14.53
CA VAL A 26 8.00 -6.48 -13.55
C VAL A 26 9.33 -5.73 -13.53
N LYS A 27 10.47 -6.42 -13.60
CA LYS A 27 11.81 -5.84 -13.40
C LYS A 27 12.22 -4.79 -14.43
N VAL A 28 11.56 -4.75 -15.62
CA VAL A 28 11.82 -3.74 -16.66
C VAL A 28 11.44 -2.34 -16.23
N THR A 29 10.60 -2.20 -15.19
CA THR A 29 10.12 -0.92 -14.68
C THR A 29 11.09 -0.26 -13.70
N LEU A 30 12.08 -1.01 -13.15
CA LEU A 30 12.94 -0.54 -12.07
C LEU A 30 13.91 0.56 -12.48
N GLY A 31 13.99 1.59 -11.65
CA GLY A 31 15.01 2.64 -11.72
C GLY A 31 14.67 3.77 -12.68
N PRO A 32 15.55 4.82 -12.75
CA PRO A 32 15.26 6.06 -13.47
C PRO A 32 15.14 5.90 -15.00
N LYS A 33 15.69 4.81 -15.56
CA LYS A 33 15.57 4.44 -16.97
C LYS A 33 14.69 3.20 -17.16
N GLY A 34 13.90 2.82 -16.14
CA GLY A 34 12.86 1.81 -16.25
C GLY A 34 11.80 2.18 -17.29
N ARG A 35 11.19 1.17 -17.90
CA ARG A 35 10.26 1.31 -19.03
C ARG A 35 8.84 0.96 -18.60
N ASN A 36 7.88 1.51 -19.33
CA ASN A 36 6.48 1.19 -19.15
C ASN A 36 6.16 -0.23 -19.61
N VAL A 37 5.21 -0.85 -18.92
CA VAL A 37 4.54 -2.08 -19.35
C VAL A 37 3.15 -1.71 -19.86
N VAL A 38 2.75 -2.31 -20.99
CA VAL A 38 1.42 -2.15 -21.56
C VAL A 38 0.58 -3.37 -21.21
N ILE A 39 -0.51 -3.15 -20.50
CA ILE A 39 -1.45 -4.18 -20.06
C ILE A 39 -2.69 -4.12 -20.93
N GLY A 40 -2.95 -5.19 -21.68
CA GLY A 40 -4.14 -5.30 -22.52
C GLY A 40 -5.38 -5.54 -21.64
N LYS A 41 -6.43 -4.76 -21.83
CA LYS A 41 -7.72 -4.98 -21.17
C LYS A 41 -8.72 -5.61 -22.15
N LYS A 42 -9.59 -6.50 -21.65
CA LYS A 42 -10.67 -7.10 -22.47
C LYS A 42 -11.67 -6.05 -22.98
N PHE A 43 -11.86 -4.98 -22.19
CA PHE A 43 -12.74 -3.86 -22.50
C PHE A 43 -12.02 -2.56 -22.14
N GLY A 44 -12.16 -1.53 -22.98
CA GLY A 44 -11.52 -0.22 -22.76
C GLY A 44 -10.14 -0.08 -23.37
N ALA A 45 -9.45 1.01 -23.05
CA ALA A 45 -8.09 1.27 -23.52
C ALA A 45 -7.06 0.42 -22.73
N PRO A 46 -5.92 0.04 -23.36
CA PRO A 46 -4.83 -0.59 -22.64
C PRO A 46 -4.34 0.31 -21.51
N GLN A 47 -3.95 -0.28 -20.40
CA GLN A 47 -3.31 0.43 -19.30
C GLN A 47 -1.79 0.48 -19.54
N ILE A 48 -1.19 1.64 -19.33
CA ILE A 48 0.26 1.84 -19.39
C ILE A 48 0.71 2.19 -17.98
N THR A 49 1.65 1.44 -17.43
CA THR A 49 2.14 1.67 -16.05
C THR A 49 3.61 1.31 -15.91
N LYS A 50 4.25 1.89 -14.89
CA LYS A 50 5.56 1.49 -14.36
C LYS A 50 5.46 0.88 -12.96
N ASP A 51 4.28 0.92 -12.35
CA ASP A 51 4.09 0.34 -11.04
C ASP A 51 4.18 -1.18 -11.08
N GLY A 52 5.12 -1.73 -10.29
CA GLY A 52 5.42 -3.15 -10.26
C GLY A 52 4.27 -3.99 -9.71
N VAL A 53 3.51 -3.51 -8.73
CA VAL A 53 2.40 -4.27 -8.16
C VAL A 53 1.23 -4.34 -9.14
N THR A 54 0.95 -3.27 -9.86
CA THR A 54 -0.08 -3.25 -10.91
C THR A 54 0.25 -4.25 -12.02
N VAL A 55 1.52 -4.28 -12.48
CA VAL A 55 1.96 -5.29 -13.45
C VAL A 55 1.81 -6.70 -12.89
N ALA A 56 2.27 -6.94 -11.67
CA ALA A 56 2.22 -8.26 -11.04
C ALA A 56 0.77 -8.77 -10.87
N LYS A 57 -0.16 -7.90 -10.50
CA LYS A 57 -1.57 -8.24 -10.30
C LYS A 57 -2.26 -8.72 -11.58
N GLU A 58 -1.86 -8.25 -12.74
CA GLU A 58 -2.47 -8.59 -14.02
C GLU A 58 -1.89 -9.86 -14.67
N ILE A 59 -0.78 -10.40 -14.11
CA ILE A 59 -0.17 -11.61 -14.66
C ILE A 59 -0.89 -12.84 -14.13
N GLU A 60 -1.41 -13.61 -15.07
CA GLU A 60 -2.03 -14.92 -14.86
C GLU A 60 -1.51 -15.86 -15.94
N LEU A 61 -0.96 -17.00 -15.56
CA LEU A 61 -0.35 -17.96 -16.49
C LEU A 61 -1.31 -19.09 -16.79
N GLU A 62 -1.24 -19.61 -18.01
CA GLU A 62 -2.12 -20.68 -18.49
C GLU A 62 -1.84 -22.02 -17.78
N ASP A 63 -0.55 -22.35 -17.56
CA ASP A 63 -0.18 -23.52 -16.77
C ASP A 63 -0.41 -23.29 -15.28
N SER A 64 -1.24 -24.09 -14.65
CA SER A 64 -1.63 -23.94 -13.25
C SER A 64 -0.47 -24.13 -12.26
N PHE A 65 0.56 -24.90 -12.60
CA PHE A 65 1.74 -25.10 -11.77
C PHE A 65 2.69 -23.89 -11.87
N GLU A 66 2.93 -23.37 -13.07
CA GLU A 66 3.69 -22.14 -13.28
C GLU A 66 2.95 -20.95 -12.63
N ASN A 67 1.63 -20.89 -12.80
CA ASN A 67 0.80 -19.85 -12.18
C ASN A 67 0.91 -19.85 -10.66
N ALA A 68 1.02 -21.03 -10.02
CA ALA A 68 1.26 -21.10 -8.57
C ALA A 68 2.56 -20.38 -8.18
N GLY A 69 3.64 -20.52 -8.97
CA GLY A 69 4.88 -19.78 -8.78
C GLY A 69 4.73 -18.28 -8.97
N ALA A 70 4.02 -17.86 -10.00
CA ALA A 70 3.71 -16.45 -10.24
C ALA A 70 2.88 -15.85 -9.10
N GLN A 71 1.86 -16.56 -8.58
CA GLN A 71 1.04 -16.10 -7.47
C GLN A 71 1.83 -15.90 -6.16
N LEU A 72 2.87 -16.70 -5.90
CA LEU A 72 3.77 -16.49 -4.77
C LEU A 72 4.49 -15.13 -4.88
N VAL A 73 5.05 -14.80 -6.03
CA VAL A 73 5.72 -13.51 -6.25
C VAL A 73 4.73 -12.34 -6.24
N LYS A 74 3.54 -12.53 -6.82
CA LYS A 74 2.44 -11.58 -6.75
C LYS A 74 2.06 -11.25 -5.31
N SER A 75 2.05 -12.24 -4.41
CA SER A 75 1.78 -12.02 -3.00
C SER A 75 2.87 -11.20 -2.31
N VAL A 76 4.16 -11.38 -2.71
CA VAL A 76 5.28 -10.55 -2.22
C VAL A 76 5.09 -9.09 -2.63
N ALA A 77 4.83 -8.85 -3.92
CA ALA A 77 4.64 -7.51 -4.44
C ALA A 77 3.45 -6.81 -3.75
N SER A 78 2.30 -7.50 -3.63
CA SER A 78 1.11 -6.96 -2.98
C SER A 78 1.38 -6.65 -1.50
N LYS A 79 1.97 -7.59 -0.75
CA LYS A 79 2.28 -7.38 0.66
C LYS A 79 3.27 -6.23 0.88
N THR A 80 4.28 -6.09 0.01
CA THR A 80 5.24 -4.98 0.10
C THR A 80 4.56 -3.65 -0.18
N GLY A 81 3.63 -3.60 -1.14
CA GLY A 81 2.78 -2.43 -1.38
C GLY A 81 1.91 -2.07 -0.18
N ASP A 82 1.28 -3.06 0.45
CA ASP A 82 0.44 -2.87 1.64
C ASP A 82 1.25 -2.35 2.84
N ASP A 83 2.45 -2.91 3.09
CA ASP A 83 3.27 -2.62 4.27
C ASP A 83 4.09 -1.32 4.15
N ALA A 84 4.59 -1.01 2.95
CA ALA A 84 5.51 0.11 2.70
C ALA A 84 5.03 1.10 1.62
N GLY A 85 4.04 0.72 0.83
CA GLY A 85 3.46 1.55 -0.24
C GLY A 85 4.35 1.73 -1.47
N ASP A 86 5.58 1.22 -1.46
CA ASP A 86 6.56 1.28 -2.54
C ASP A 86 7.53 0.09 -2.43
N GLY A 87 8.48 -0.07 -3.37
CA GLY A 87 9.49 -1.13 -3.37
C GLY A 87 9.01 -2.49 -3.89
N THR A 88 7.84 -2.56 -4.48
CA THR A 88 7.20 -3.79 -5.00
C THR A 88 8.05 -4.47 -6.08
N THR A 89 8.63 -3.69 -6.99
CA THR A 89 9.58 -4.17 -8.01
C THR A 89 10.87 -4.70 -7.38
N THR A 90 11.42 -4.01 -6.39
CA THR A 90 12.63 -4.44 -5.67
C THR A 90 12.39 -5.77 -4.95
N ALA A 91 11.26 -5.92 -4.26
CA ALA A 91 10.87 -7.16 -3.60
C ALA A 91 10.73 -8.33 -4.57
N THR A 92 10.13 -8.09 -5.74
CA THR A 92 10.00 -9.07 -6.82
C THR A 92 11.37 -9.55 -7.32
N ILE A 93 12.29 -8.63 -7.57
CA ILE A 93 13.66 -8.95 -8.04
C ILE A 93 14.43 -9.73 -6.97
N LEU A 94 14.35 -9.31 -5.71
CA LEU A 94 15.01 -10.01 -4.60
C LEU A 94 14.45 -11.43 -4.44
N THR A 95 13.14 -11.61 -4.58
CA THR A 95 12.52 -12.95 -4.55
C THR A 95 13.07 -13.84 -5.65
N GLN A 96 13.08 -13.35 -6.90
CA GLN A 96 13.63 -14.09 -8.04
C GLN A 96 15.10 -14.45 -7.81
N ALA A 97 15.90 -13.52 -7.30
CA ALA A 97 17.32 -13.73 -7.04
C ALA A 97 17.57 -14.79 -5.97
N ILE A 98 16.89 -14.71 -4.82
CA ILE A 98 17.03 -15.69 -3.73
C ILE A 98 16.57 -17.07 -4.18
N VAL A 99 15.43 -17.16 -4.88
CA VAL A 99 14.92 -18.44 -5.43
C VAL A 99 15.91 -19.03 -6.43
N THR A 100 16.43 -18.21 -7.34
CA THR A 100 17.36 -18.68 -8.38
C THR A 100 18.67 -19.19 -7.79
N GLU A 101 19.29 -18.46 -6.87
CA GLU A 101 20.52 -18.89 -6.22
C GLU A 101 20.27 -20.07 -5.26
N GLY A 102 19.15 -20.05 -4.54
CA GLY A 102 18.78 -21.12 -3.62
C GLY A 102 18.55 -22.45 -4.33
N LEU A 103 17.80 -22.46 -5.43
CA LEU A 103 17.53 -23.69 -6.19
C LEU A 103 18.78 -24.34 -6.78
N LYS A 104 19.81 -23.59 -7.17
CA LYS A 104 21.09 -24.13 -7.60
C LYS A 104 21.71 -24.99 -6.50
N ASN A 105 21.66 -24.51 -5.27
CA ASN A 105 22.23 -25.22 -4.12
C ASN A 105 21.37 -26.40 -3.67
N VAL A 106 20.02 -26.26 -3.69
CA VAL A 106 19.12 -27.41 -3.45
C VAL A 106 19.34 -28.52 -4.47
N ALA A 107 19.50 -28.18 -5.76
CA ALA A 107 19.81 -29.16 -6.82
C ALA A 107 21.19 -29.81 -6.63
N ALA A 108 22.12 -29.10 -6.00
CA ALA A 108 23.45 -29.64 -5.64
C ALA A 108 23.42 -30.50 -4.35
N GLY A 109 22.28 -30.66 -3.69
CA GLY A 109 22.08 -31.53 -2.53
C GLY A 109 22.15 -30.83 -1.17
N ALA A 110 22.17 -29.48 -1.12
CA ALA A 110 22.12 -28.77 0.14
C ALA A 110 20.74 -28.94 0.82
N ASN A 111 20.73 -28.98 2.15
CA ASN A 111 19.51 -29.12 2.94
C ASN A 111 18.66 -27.80 2.87
N PRO A 112 17.46 -27.83 2.28
CA PRO A 112 16.64 -26.60 2.13
C PRO A 112 16.29 -25.92 3.45
N MET A 113 16.14 -26.69 4.52
CA MET A 113 15.80 -26.15 5.84
C MET A 113 16.97 -25.36 6.46
N ASP A 114 18.21 -25.85 6.27
CA ASP A 114 19.39 -25.15 6.74
C ASP A 114 19.73 -23.95 5.84
N LEU A 115 19.52 -24.06 4.53
CA LEU A 115 19.58 -22.91 3.63
C LEU A 115 18.63 -21.79 4.09
N LYS A 116 17.37 -22.15 4.43
CA LYS A 116 16.39 -21.18 4.94
C LYS A 116 16.86 -20.52 6.23
N ARG A 117 17.41 -21.28 7.19
CA ARG A 117 17.97 -20.71 8.44
C ARG A 117 19.08 -19.69 8.15
N GLY A 118 19.99 -20.03 7.23
CA GLY A 118 21.04 -19.13 6.79
C GLY A 118 20.51 -17.85 6.12
N ILE A 119 19.48 -18.00 5.28
CA ILE A 119 18.79 -16.86 4.65
C ILE A 119 18.16 -15.97 5.72
N ASP A 120 17.38 -16.53 6.64
CA ASP A 120 16.71 -15.78 7.71
C ASP A 120 17.74 -15.02 8.57
N LYS A 121 18.86 -15.65 8.93
CA LYS A 121 19.96 -15.07 9.71
C LYS A 121 20.62 -13.88 8.99
N ALA A 122 20.90 -14.05 7.70
CA ALA A 122 21.51 -13.00 6.87
C ALA A 122 20.56 -11.81 6.68
N VAL A 123 19.27 -12.07 6.42
CA VAL A 123 18.24 -11.04 6.24
C VAL A 123 18.11 -10.20 7.50
N ASN A 124 18.00 -10.83 8.67
CA ASN A 124 17.93 -10.10 9.94
C ASN A 124 19.14 -9.17 10.12
N LYS A 125 20.34 -9.63 9.79
CA LYS A 125 21.56 -8.81 9.89
C LYS A 125 21.57 -7.63 8.91
N VAL A 126 21.09 -7.83 7.68
CA VAL A 126 20.93 -6.75 6.69
C VAL A 126 19.87 -5.74 7.14
N VAL A 127 18.76 -6.22 7.69
CA VAL A 127 17.68 -5.37 8.22
C VAL A 127 18.17 -4.49 9.36
N ASP A 128 18.95 -5.06 10.30
CA ASP A 128 19.56 -4.29 11.38
C ASP A 128 20.49 -3.19 10.82
N PHE A 129 21.33 -3.55 9.83
CA PHE A 129 22.20 -2.57 9.16
C PHE A 129 21.41 -1.44 8.48
N ILE A 130 20.30 -1.76 7.80
CA ILE A 130 19.45 -0.75 7.16
C ILE A 130 18.89 0.22 8.21
N LYS A 131 18.38 -0.31 9.34
CA LYS A 131 17.85 0.50 10.44
C LYS A 131 18.92 1.40 11.08
N GLU A 132 20.11 0.86 11.32
CA GLU A 132 21.24 1.59 11.90
C GLU A 132 21.80 2.68 10.95
N SER A 133 21.73 2.45 9.64
CA SER A 133 22.18 3.38 8.60
C SER A 133 21.15 4.45 8.26
N ALA A 134 19.91 4.32 8.76
CA ALA A 134 18.82 5.23 8.45
C ALA A 134 19.04 6.60 9.09
N GLU A 135 18.92 7.64 8.29
CA GLU A 135 18.94 9.03 8.74
C GLU A 135 17.50 9.54 8.89
N ILE A 136 17.15 9.98 10.09
CA ILE A 136 15.80 10.51 10.35
C ILE A 136 15.58 11.79 9.54
N VAL A 137 14.48 11.84 8.82
CA VAL A 137 14.11 12.97 7.95
C VAL A 137 13.72 14.20 8.78
N GLY A 138 13.01 13.99 9.89
CA GLY A 138 12.56 15.08 10.75
C GLY A 138 11.72 16.11 9.99
N ASP A 139 12.00 17.41 10.20
CA ASP A 139 11.34 18.54 9.54
C ASP A 139 12.07 18.97 8.25
N ASN A 140 12.90 18.09 7.68
CA ASN A 140 13.66 18.42 6.48
C ASN A 140 12.82 18.15 5.22
N TYR A 141 11.99 19.12 4.84
CA TYR A 141 11.15 19.04 3.63
C TYR A 141 11.98 18.92 2.34
N GLY A 142 13.25 19.32 2.33
CA GLY A 142 14.13 19.09 1.19
C GLY A 142 14.44 17.61 0.97
N LYS A 143 14.59 16.80 2.04
CA LYS A 143 14.74 15.36 1.92
C LYS A 143 13.43 14.70 1.49
N ILE A 144 12.29 15.18 1.98
CA ILE A 144 10.97 14.73 1.53
C ILE A 144 10.80 14.96 0.02
N GLU A 145 11.18 16.14 -0.47
CA GLU A 145 11.18 16.46 -1.90
C GLU A 145 12.09 15.51 -2.70
N GLN A 146 13.28 15.19 -2.19
CA GLN A 146 14.19 14.24 -2.83
C GLN A 146 13.62 12.83 -2.90
N VAL A 147 13.08 12.30 -1.79
CA VAL A 147 12.42 10.99 -1.75
C VAL A 147 11.25 10.95 -2.73
N ALA A 148 10.37 11.93 -2.67
CA ALA A 148 9.21 12.02 -3.57
C ALA A 148 9.63 12.10 -5.04
N THR A 149 10.69 12.87 -5.34
CA THR A 149 11.24 12.97 -6.70
C THR A 149 11.73 11.61 -7.19
N VAL A 150 12.51 10.89 -6.38
CA VAL A 150 13.05 9.58 -6.75
C VAL A 150 11.94 8.57 -6.98
N SER A 151 10.99 8.46 -6.06
CA SER A 151 9.86 7.53 -6.16
C SER A 151 8.92 7.89 -7.32
N ALA A 152 8.74 9.18 -7.63
CA ALA A 152 8.00 9.64 -8.81
C ALA A 152 8.78 9.49 -10.14
N ASN A 153 9.69 8.51 -10.26
CA ASN A 153 10.54 8.32 -11.43
C ASN A 153 11.40 9.54 -11.81
N ASN A 154 11.95 10.22 -10.84
CA ASN A 154 12.75 11.45 -10.96
C ASN A 154 11.97 12.64 -11.56
N ASP A 155 10.70 12.77 -11.23
CA ASP A 155 9.87 13.93 -11.55
C ASP A 155 9.95 14.97 -10.42
N PRO A 156 10.71 16.09 -10.62
CA PRO A 156 10.90 17.09 -9.57
C PRO A 156 9.64 17.95 -9.33
N GLU A 157 8.70 18.00 -10.27
CA GLU A 157 7.44 18.73 -10.09
C GLU A 157 6.57 17.99 -9.07
N ILE A 158 6.44 16.68 -9.20
CA ILE A 158 5.72 15.84 -8.23
C ILE A 158 6.41 15.90 -6.87
N GLY A 159 7.75 15.80 -6.84
CA GLY A 159 8.53 15.89 -5.60
C GLY A 159 8.25 17.18 -4.83
N LYS A 160 8.31 18.32 -5.51
CA LYS A 160 8.03 19.63 -4.93
C LYS A 160 6.58 19.76 -4.46
N LEU A 161 5.62 19.31 -5.28
CA LEU A 161 4.20 19.36 -4.94
C LEU A 161 3.90 18.59 -3.64
N LEU A 162 4.46 17.39 -3.49
CA LEU A 162 4.27 16.58 -2.27
C LEU A 162 4.94 17.21 -1.05
N ALA A 163 6.16 17.73 -1.18
CA ALA A 163 6.82 18.45 -0.10
C ALA A 163 6.03 19.69 0.34
N ASP A 164 5.48 20.45 -0.61
CA ASP A 164 4.64 21.61 -0.32
C ASP A 164 3.29 21.20 0.31
N ALA A 165 2.70 20.07 -0.12
CA ALA A 165 1.51 19.50 0.53
C ALA A 165 1.79 19.15 1.99
N MET A 166 2.85 18.38 2.25
CA MET A 166 3.24 17.99 3.61
C MET A 166 3.57 19.20 4.50
N ARG A 167 4.16 20.26 3.93
CA ARG A 167 4.41 21.50 4.66
C ARG A 167 3.12 22.22 5.08
N LYS A 168 2.07 22.16 4.24
CA LYS A 168 0.78 22.82 4.51
C LYS A 168 -0.04 22.10 5.58
N VAL A 169 -0.03 20.77 5.57
CA VAL A 169 -0.86 19.96 6.51
C VAL A 169 -0.07 19.41 7.70
N SER A 170 1.22 19.73 7.81
CA SER A 170 2.16 19.15 8.79
C SER A 170 2.41 17.64 8.61
N LYS A 171 3.28 17.05 9.44
CA LYS A 171 3.70 15.64 9.34
C LYS A 171 2.57 14.64 9.53
N ASP A 172 1.64 14.97 10.42
CA ASP A 172 0.48 14.12 10.76
C ASP A 172 -0.73 14.43 9.88
N GLY A 173 -0.56 15.35 8.92
CA GLY A 173 -1.62 15.77 8.01
C GLY A 173 -1.90 14.73 6.93
N VAL A 174 -3.12 14.71 6.46
CA VAL A 174 -3.59 13.78 5.44
C VAL A 174 -3.43 14.40 4.06
N ILE A 175 -2.86 13.63 3.13
CA ILE A 175 -2.83 13.98 1.70
C ILE A 175 -3.63 12.94 0.96
N THR A 176 -4.59 13.40 0.14
CA THR A 176 -5.39 12.57 -0.77
C THR A 176 -5.12 12.97 -2.21
N ILE A 177 -5.27 12.04 -3.13
CA ILE A 177 -5.00 12.25 -4.54
C ILE A 177 -6.31 12.10 -5.32
N GLU A 178 -6.65 13.15 -6.07
CA GLU A 178 -7.87 13.24 -6.87
C GLU A 178 -7.53 13.53 -8.32
N GLU A 179 -8.45 13.19 -9.20
CA GLU A 179 -8.36 13.57 -10.61
C GLU A 179 -8.76 15.03 -10.79
N SER A 180 -7.90 15.82 -11.45
CA SER A 180 -8.21 17.19 -11.83
C SER A 180 -9.20 17.20 -13.00
N LYS A 181 -10.14 18.14 -12.96
CA LYS A 181 -10.99 18.44 -14.13
C LYS A 181 -10.27 19.26 -15.20
N THR A 182 -9.06 19.70 -14.88
CA THR A 182 -8.20 20.49 -15.77
C THR A 182 -6.92 19.72 -16.09
N ARG A 183 -6.09 20.25 -16.99
CA ARG A 183 -4.78 19.66 -17.31
C ARG A 183 -3.72 19.93 -16.26
N ASP A 184 -3.99 20.89 -15.36
CA ASP A 184 -3.02 21.35 -14.38
C ASP A 184 -3.10 20.49 -13.11
N THR A 185 -1.93 20.19 -12.54
CA THR A 185 -1.81 19.56 -11.23
C THR A 185 -1.67 20.64 -10.17
N ASN A 186 -2.54 20.62 -9.16
CA ASN A 186 -2.56 21.61 -8.08
C ASN A 186 -2.85 20.98 -6.73
N ILE A 187 -2.67 21.75 -5.65
CA ILE A 187 -2.92 21.34 -4.26
C ILE A 187 -3.86 22.33 -3.61
N ASP A 188 -4.98 21.83 -3.10
CA ASP A 188 -5.87 22.55 -2.23
C ASP A 188 -5.84 21.95 -0.83
N VAL A 189 -5.98 22.79 0.20
CA VAL A 189 -6.16 22.33 1.58
C VAL A 189 -7.60 22.61 1.98
N VAL A 190 -8.30 21.55 2.36
CA VAL A 190 -9.71 21.59 2.73
C VAL A 190 -9.90 21.09 4.17
N GLU A 191 -11.05 21.45 4.76
CA GLU A 191 -11.44 20.91 6.06
C GLU A 191 -11.62 19.39 5.98
N GLY A 192 -11.02 18.66 6.89
CA GLY A 192 -11.09 17.20 6.86
C GLY A 192 -10.27 16.56 7.97
N MET A 193 -10.45 15.26 8.15
CA MET A 193 -9.64 14.48 9.09
C MET A 193 -9.54 13.02 8.68
N GLN A 194 -8.52 12.35 9.18
CA GLN A 194 -8.39 10.90 9.13
C GLN A 194 -8.34 10.30 10.53
N PHE A 195 -8.96 9.13 10.69
CA PHE A 195 -8.86 8.36 11.92
C PHE A 195 -8.61 6.88 11.63
N ASP A 196 -7.98 6.21 12.59
CA ASP A 196 -7.48 4.84 12.54
C ASP A 196 -8.58 3.80 12.81
N ARG A 197 -9.58 3.76 11.94
CA ARG A 197 -10.62 2.71 11.88
C ARG A 197 -11.04 2.52 10.43
N GLY A 198 -10.97 1.30 9.95
CA GLY A 198 -11.41 0.94 8.61
C GLY A 198 -12.80 0.28 8.60
N TYR A 199 -13.18 -0.26 7.44
CA TYR A 199 -14.47 -0.90 7.24
C TYR A 199 -14.62 -2.18 8.08
N LEU A 200 -15.82 -2.42 8.58
CA LEU A 200 -16.14 -3.64 9.35
C LEU A 200 -16.25 -4.90 8.50
N SER A 201 -16.39 -4.76 7.20
CA SER A 201 -16.51 -5.87 6.26
C SER A 201 -15.96 -5.49 4.89
N SER A 202 -15.14 -6.35 4.30
CA SER A 202 -14.63 -6.19 2.93
C SER A 202 -15.75 -6.19 1.87
N TYR A 203 -16.92 -6.69 2.19
CA TYR A 203 -18.09 -6.60 1.30
C TYR A 203 -18.59 -5.17 1.08
N PHE A 204 -18.15 -4.19 1.85
CA PHE A 204 -18.43 -2.76 1.60
C PHE A 204 -17.55 -2.15 0.52
N VAL A 205 -16.45 -2.78 0.15
CA VAL A 205 -15.47 -2.28 -0.83
C VAL A 205 -16.15 -1.93 -2.16
N THR A 206 -15.84 -0.75 -2.69
CA THR A 206 -16.31 -0.27 -3.99
C THR A 206 -15.22 -0.25 -5.04
N ASP A 207 -13.96 -0.04 -4.62
CA ASP A 207 -12.76 -0.13 -5.44
C ASP A 207 -11.98 -1.38 -5.02
N THR A 208 -12.12 -2.45 -5.80
CA THR A 208 -11.50 -3.75 -5.51
C THR A 208 -10.00 -3.76 -5.76
N ASP A 209 -9.47 -2.86 -6.58
CA ASP A 209 -8.05 -2.79 -6.89
C ASP A 209 -7.26 -2.21 -5.71
N LYS A 210 -7.82 -1.19 -5.06
CA LYS A 210 -7.26 -0.55 -3.86
C LYS A 210 -7.83 -1.10 -2.55
N MET A 211 -8.82 -1.99 -2.61
CA MET A 211 -9.56 -2.48 -1.44
C MET A 211 -10.14 -1.35 -0.57
N GLU A 212 -10.72 -0.34 -1.22
CA GLU A 212 -11.27 0.86 -0.57
C GLU A 212 -12.77 1.04 -0.83
N VAL A 213 -13.42 1.73 0.09
CA VAL A 213 -14.80 2.23 -0.08
C VAL A 213 -14.74 3.71 -0.41
N LEU A 214 -15.20 4.10 -1.59
CA LEU A 214 -15.29 5.49 -2.02
C LEU A 214 -16.75 5.93 -1.95
N MET A 215 -17.00 7.06 -1.28
CA MET A 215 -18.34 7.64 -1.14
C MET A 215 -18.29 9.13 -1.49
N GLU A 216 -19.11 9.54 -2.44
CA GLU A 216 -19.30 10.95 -2.80
C GLU A 216 -20.55 11.51 -2.13
N ASN A 217 -20.41 12.65 -1.48
CA ASN A 217 -21.47 13.35 -0.75
C ASN A 217 -22.30 12.44 0.20
N PRO A 218 -21.65 11.58 1.02
CA PRO A 218 -22.38 10.67 1.90
C PRO A 218 -23.10 11.41 3.02
N TYR A 219 -24.15 10.78 3.53
CA TYR A 219 -24.62 11.02 4.89
C TYR A 219 -23.67 10.32 5.87
N ILE A 220 -23.46 10.92 7.04
CA ILE A 220 -22.59 10.40 8.09
C ILE A 220 -23.39 10.30 9.38
N LEU A 221 -23.71 9.07 9.77
CA LEU A 221 -24.32 8.78 11.06
C LEU A 221 -23.23 8.60 12.09
N ILE A 222 -23.33 9.33 13.20
CA ILE A 222 -22.40 9.27 14.32
C ILE A 222 -23.17 8.80 15.55
N TYR A 223 -22.91 7.57 15.98
CA TYR A 223 -23.61 6.94 17.09
C TYR A 223 -22.63 6.50 18.18
N GLU A 224 -22.92 6.88 19.43
CA GLU A 224 -22.01 6.63 20.54
C GLU A 224 -21.93 5.15 20.95
N LYS A 225 -23.03 4.41 20.82
CA LYS A 225 -23.16 3.03 21.27
C LYS A 225 -23.04 2.03 20.13
N LYS A 226 -23.16 0.76 20.49
CA LYS A 226 -23.20 -0.36 19.58
C LYS A 226 -24.57 -0.48 18.89
N ILE A 227 -24.55 -0.76 17.58
CA ILE A 227 -25.78 -1.06 16.81
C ILE A 227 -25.98 -2.57 16.79
N SER A 228 -26.97 -3.05 17.55
CA SER A 228 -27.28 -4.47 17.65
C SER A 228 -28.55 -4.85 16.89
N ASN A 229 -29.53 -3.96 16.83
CA ASN A 229 -30.83 -4.19 16.24
C ASN A 229 -31.05 -3.30 15.03
N VAL A 230 -31.26 -3.88 13.86
CA VAL A 230 -31.54 -3.15 12.62
C VAL A 230 -32.84 -2.36 12.69
N LYS A 231 -33.83 -2.83 13.49
CA LYS A 231 -35.12 -2.14 13.60
C LYS A 231 -34.99 -0.72 14.14
N ASP A 232 -34.09 -0.52 15.10
CA ASP A 232 -33.85 0.80 15.70
C ASP A 232 -33.15 1.77 14.71
N PHE A 233 -32.52 1.20 13.68
CA PHE A 233 -31.80 1.91 12.65
C PHE A 233 -32.64 2.15 11.36
N LEU A 234 -33.78 1.48 11.19
CA LEU A 234 -34.66 1.62 10.02
C LEU A 234 -35.09 3.06 9.73
N PRO A 235 -35.40 3.92 10.73
CA PRO A 235 -35.81 5.30 10.49
C PRO A 235 -34.76 6.13 9.73
N ILE A 236 -33.49 5.74 9.79
CA ILE A 236 -32.38 6.38 9.05
C ILE A 236 -32.11 5.64 7.74
N LEU A 237 -32.08 4.31 7.78
CA LEU A 237 -31.73 3.49 6.60
C LEU A 237 -32.70 3.70 5.44
N GLN A 238 -33.99 3.74 5.72
CA GLN A 238 -35.00 3.86 4.68
C GLN A 238 -34.93 5.21 3.95
N PRO A 239 -34.95 6.38 4.63
CA PRO A 239 -34.80 7.66 3.95
C PRO A 239 -33.45 7.84 3.26
N ALA A 240 -32.36 7.29 3.82
CA ALA A 240 -31.06 7.31 3.18
C ALA A 240 -31.05 6.51 1.86
N ALA A 241 -31.67 5.32 1.86
CA ALA A 241 -31.82 4.50 0.64
C ALA A 241 -32.68 5.22 -0.41
N GLU A 242 -33.80 5.83 -0.01
CA GLU A 242 -34.72 6.57 -0.91
C GLU A 242 -34.03 7.80 -1.52
N SER A 243 -33.11 8.44 -0.80
CA SER A 243 -32.34 9.57 -1.32
C SER A 243 -31.29 9.17 -2.37
N GLY A 244 -30.89 7.89 -2.43
CA GLY A 244 -29.82 7.39 -3.28
C GLY A 244 -28.41 7.80 -2.88
N ARG A 245 -28.27 8.63 -1.82
CA ARG A 245 -26.96 9.06 -1.29
C ARG A 245 -26.30 7.93 -0.47
N PRO A 246 -24.97 7.78 -0.52
CA PRO A 246 -24.28 6.85 0.34
C PRO A 246 -24.43 7.20 1.83
N LEU A 247 -24.36 6.19 2.69
CA LEU A 247 -24.41 6.34 4.15
C LEU A 247 -23.16 5.74 4.79
N LEU A 248 -22.37 6.56 5.46
CA LEU A 248 -21.32 6.12 6.38
C LEU A 248 -21.90 6.00 7.79
N VAL A 249 -21.68 4.86 8.43
CA VAL A 249 -22.08 4.63 9.82
C VAL A 249 -20.83 4.56 10.68
N ILE A 250 -20.71 5.48 11.63
CA ILE A 250 -19.65 5.50 12.64
C ILE A 250 -20.31 5.16 13.98
N ALA A 251 -20.03 3.98 14.53
CA ALA A 251 -20.60 3.52 15.79
C ALA A 251 -19.54 2.83 16.65
N GLU A 252 -19.79 2.67 17.95
CA GLU A 252 -18.88 1.91 18.81
C GLU A 252 -18.58 0.54 18.21
N ASP A 253 -19.61 -0.18 17.78
CA ASP A 253 -19.53 -1.41 17.02
C ASP A 253 -20.84 -1.64 16.28
N VAL A 254 -20.85 -2.59 15.33
CA VAL A 254 -22.07 -3.07 14.69
C VAL A 254 -22.10 -4.59 14.85
N ASP A 255 -23.11 -5.10 15.53
CA ASP A 255 -23.25 -6.54 15.79
C ASP A 255 -23.41 -7.35 14.53
N SER A 256 -23.04 -8.63 14.61
CA SER A 256 -23.03 -9.56 13.48
C SER A 256 -24.38 -9.62 12.74
N GLU A 257 -25.52 -9.55 13.44
CA GLU A 257 -26.86 -9.58 12.82
C GLU A 257 -27.13 -8.28 12.05
N ALA A 258 -26.86 -7.12 12.67
CA ALA A 258 -27.01 -5.82 12.03
C ALA A 258 -26.04 -5.70 10.85
N LEU A 259 -24.76 -6.06 11.05
CA LEU A 259 -23.74 -6.03 10.00
C LEU A 259 -24.12 -6.91 8.81
N THR A 260 -24.58 -8.14 9.06
CA THR A 260 -25.03 -9.06 7.99
C THR A 260 -26.17 -8.43 7.18
N THR A 261 -27.12 -7.80 7.85
CA THR A 261 -28.24 -7.13 7.16
C THR A 261 -27.76 -5.97 6.28
N LEU A 262 -26.81 -5.16 6.76
CA LEU A 262 -26.22 -4.07 5.98
C LEU A 262 -25.47 -4.61 4.75
N VAL A 263 -24.66 -5.65 4.93
CA VAL A 263 -23.89 -6.30 3.86
C VAL A 263 -24.84 -6.89 2.79
N VAL A 264 -25.88 -7.62 3.20
CA VAL A 264 -26.85 -8.23 2.26
C VAL A 264 -27.58 -7.15 1.44
N ASN A 265 -28.02 -6.06 2.07
CA ASN A 265 -28.67 -4.96 1.36
C ASN A 265 -27.71 -4.21 0.43
N ARG A 266 -26.43 -4.07 0.81
CA ARG A 266 -25.38 -3.54 -0.05
C ARG A 266 -25.17 -4.40 -1.30
N LEU A 267 -25.04 -5.74 -1.12
CA LEU A 267 -24.82 -6.68 -2.22
C LEU A 267 -26.02 -6.77 -3.17
N ARG A 268 -27.24 -6.60 -2.67
CA ARG A 268 -28.45 -6.53 -3.49
C ARG A 268 -28.60 -5.20 -4.25
N GLY A 269 -27.69 -4.26 -4.06
CA GLY A 269 -27.71 -2.94 -4.71
C GLY A 269 -28.75 -1.96 -4.18
N GLY A 270 -29.48 -2.32 -3.11
CA GLY A 270 -30.53 -1.47 -2.52
C GLY A 270 -29.98 -0.34 -1.62
N LEU A 271 -28.72 -0.44 -1.18
CA LEU A 271 -28.15 0.50 -0.23
C LEU A 271 -26.66 0.72 -0.48
N LYS A 272 -26.24 1.98 -0.62
CA LYS A 272 -24.83 2.37 -0.67
C LYS A 272 -24.38 2.68 0.75
N ILE A 273 -23.78 1.73 1.45
CA ILE A 273 -23.43 1.88 2.87
C ILE A 273 -22.05 1.34 3.17
N CYS A 274 -21.39 1.95 4.15
CA CYS A 274 -20.23 1.41 4.85
C CYS A 274 -20.38 1.65 6.35
N ALA A 275 -19.93 0.70 7.15
CA ALA A 275 -19.89 0.79 8.60
C ALA A 275 -18.45 0.69 9.09
N VAL A 276 -18.08 1.58 10.00
CA VAL A 276 -16.76 1.65 10.64
C VAL A 276 -16.92 1.77 12.16
N LYS A 277 -15.90 1.33 12.90
CA LYS A 277 -15.87 1.55 14.35
C LYS A 277 -15.49 3.00 14.66
N ALA A 278 -16.08 3.53 15.73
CA ALA A 278 -15.69 4.81 16.28
C ALA A 278 -14.23 4.79 16.76
N PRO A 279 -13.45 5.86 16.51
CA PRO A 279 -12.08 5.94 16.97
C PRO A 279 -12.00 6.15 18.49
N GLY A 280 -10.95 5.61 19.13
CA GLY A 280 -10.70 5.73 20.55
C GLY A 280 -11.58 4.83 21.43
N PHE A 281 -11.47 5.02 22.76
CA PHE A 281 -12.19 4.28 23.79
C PHE A 281 -12.64 5.21 24.91
N GLY A 282 -13.76 4.89 25.58
CA GLY A 282 -14.27 5.64 26.72
C GLY A 282 -14.52 7.12 26.39
N ASP A 283 -14.11 8.03 27.28
CA ASP A 283 -14.32 9.47 27.11
C ASP A 283 -13.59 10.05 25.88
N ARG A 284 -12.48 9.47 25.48
CA ARG A 284 -11.78 9.86 24.24
C ARG A 284 -12.62 9.57 23.01
N ARG A 285 -13.30 8.41 22.95
CA ARG A 285 -14.21 8.09 21.85
C ARG A 285 -15.31 9.13 21.76
N LYS A 286 -15.94 9.50 22.90
CA LYS A 286 -16.95 10.56 22.93
C LYS A 286 -16.41 11.88 22.36
N ALA A 287 -15.22 12.28 22.81
CA ALA A 287 -14.59 13.52 22.34
C ALA A 287 -14.26 13.49 20.84
N MET A 288 -13.77 12.36 20.31
CA MET A 288 -13.49 12.20 18.88
C MET A 288 -14.76 12.15 18.03
N LEU A 289 -15.83 11.54 18.52
CA LEU A 289 -17.14 11.58 17.84
C LEU A 289 -17.68 13.00 17.75
N GLU A 290 -17.51 13.82 18.81
CA GLU A 290 -17.85 15.24 18.77
C GLU A 290 -17.01 16.02 17.76
N ASP A 291 -15.71 15.74 17.66
CA ASP A 291 -14.84 16.39 16.68
C ASP A 291 -15.30 16.05 15.25
N ILE A 292 -15.66 14.77 14.98
CA ILE A 292 -16.22 14.34 13.70
C ILE A 292 -17.58 15.03 13.44
N ALA A 293 -18.44 15.15 14.45
CA ALA A 293 -19.73 15.81 14.31
C ALA A 293 -19.57 17.29 13.94
N VAL A 294 -18.68 18.01 14.62
CA VAL A 294 -18.37 19.41 14.30
C VAL A 294 -17.81 19.55 12.89
N LEU A 295 -16.89 18.66 12.48
CA LEU A 295 -16.29 18.68 11.15
C LEU A 295 -17.33 18.43 10.04
N THR A 296 -18.26 17.52 10.27
CA THR A 296 -19.24 17.09 9.26
C THR A 296 -20.58 17.84 9.32
N GLY A 297 -20.74 18.72 10.31
CA GLY A 297 -21.99 19.45 10.54
C GLY A 297 -23.13 18.56 11.04
N GLY A 298 -22.83 17.39 11.60
CA GLY A 298 -23.79 16.45 12.15
C GLY A 298 -23.89 16.54 13.68
N VAL A 299 -24.66 15.63 14.25
CA VAL A 299 -24.86 15.51 15.70
C VAL A 299 -24.50 14.09 16.16
N VAL A 300 -23.77 13.98 17.27
CA VAL A 300 -23.56 12.69 17.92
C VAL A 300 -24.86 12.21 18.54
N ILE A 301 -25.38 11.09 18.06
CA ILE A 301 -26.56 10.43 18.63
C ILE A 301 -26.11 9.68 19.89
N SER A 302 -26.51 10.21 21.05
CA SER A 302 -26.13 9.72 22.36
C SER A 302 -27.29 9.85 23.35
N GLU A 303 -27.48 8.84 24.18
CA GLU A 303 -28.48 8.88 25.24
C GLU A 303 -28.18 9.97 26.28
N ASP A 304 -26.89 10.30 26.50
CA ASP A 304 -26.49 11.39 27.39
C ASP A 304 -27.05 12.74 26.90
N LYS A 305 -27.32 12.88 25.58
CA LYS A 305 -27.98 14.03 24.97
C LYS A 305 -29.50 13.87 24.80
N GLY A 306 -30.05 12.76 25.29
CA GLY A 306 -31.47 12.44 25.11
C GLY A 306 -31.84 12.01 23.69
N LEU A 307 -30.82 11.67 22.84
CA LEU A 307 -31.00 11.25 21.45
C LEU A 307 -30.86 9.73 21.35
N THR A 308 -31.83 9.09 20.75
CA THR A 308 -31.86 7.65 20.50
C THR A 308 -31.91 7.36 19.00
N LEU A 309 -31.41 6.20 18.59
CA LEU A 309 -31.26 5.85 17.17
C LEU A 309 -32.62 5.76 16.44
N ASP A 310 -33.65 5.31 17.13
CA ASP A 310 -35.04 5.20 16.61
C ASP A 310 -35.72 6.56 16.36
N LYS A 311 -35.20 7.65 16.95
CA LYS A 311 -35.68 9.01 16.77
C LYS A 311 -34.77 9.88 15.90
N ALA A 312 -33.68 9.32 15.42
CA ALA A 312 -32.75 10.04 14.59
C ALA A 312 -33.36 10.34 13.19
N THR A 313 -33.05 11.54 12.68
CA THR A 313 -33.51 12.04 11.38
C THR A 313 -32.32 12.32 10.46
N LEU A 314 -32.58 12.44 9.14
CA LEU A 314 -31.53 12.79 8.18
C LEU A 314 -30.87 14.16 8.47
N GLU A 315 -31.59 15.08 9.10
CA GLU A 315 -31.08 16.41 9.46
C GLU A 315 -30.02 16.38 10.57
N MET A 316 -30.00 15.30 11.36
CA MET A 316 -28.99 15.08 12.41
C MET A 316 -27.72 14.47 11.86
N LEU A 317 -27.74 13.96 10.62
CA LEU A 317 -26.59 13.34 9.99
C LEU A 317 -25.61 14.40 9.50
N GLY A 318 -24.32 14.12 9.70
CA GLY A 318 -23.26 14.88 9.06
C GLY A 318 -23.15 14.58 7.57
N SER A 319 -22.32 15.35 6.88
CA SER A 319 -21.98 15.15 5.48
C SER A 319 -20.54 15.56 5.21
N ALA A 320 -19.96 15.03 4.15
CA ALA A 320 -18.68 15.47 3.61
C ALA A 320 -18.74 15.37 2.09
N LYS A 321 -17.85 16.07 1.39
CA LYS A 321 -17.79 15.98 -0.08
C LYS A 321 -17.34 14.59 -0.53
N LYS A 322 -16.35 14.02 0.17
CA LYS A 322 -15.85 12.68 -0.10
C LYS A 322 -15.46 11.96 1.19
N VAL A 323 -15.71 10.66 1.21
CA VAL A 323 -15.21 9.76 2.25
C VAL A 323 -14.51 8.57 1.59
N THR A 324 -13.30 8.28 2.07
CA THR A 324 -12.53 7.10 1.68
C THR A 324 -12.31 6.21 2.91
N VAL A 325 -12.69 4.95 2.82
CA VAL A 325 -12.48 3.98 3.91
C VAL A 325 -11.63 2.83 3.40
N SER A 326 -10.44 2.69 3.96
CA SER A 326 -9.56 1.54 3.74
C SER A 326 -9.79 0.47 4.81
N LYS A 327 -8.97 -0.56 4.83
CA LYS A 327 -8.99 -1.60 5.86
C LYS A 327 -8.71 -1.03 7.26
N ASP A 328 -7.85 -0.02 7.36
CA ASP A 328 -7.32 0.48 8.63
C ASP A 328 -7.71 1.92 8.94
N PHE A 329 -8.09 2.71 7.93
CA PHE A 329 -8.33 4.15 8.06
C PHE A 329 -9.65 4.59 7.44
N THR A 330 -10.22 5.66 8.01
CA THR A 330 -11.33 6.41 7.42
C THR A 330 -10.90 7.87 7.26
N THR A 331 -10.99 8.39 6.04
CA THR A 331 -10.64 9.78 5.67
C THR A 331 -11.89 10.53 5.26
N LEU A 332 -12.16 11.64 5.93
CA LEU A 332 -13.23 12.59 5.64
C LEU A 332 -12.62 13.82 4.96
N VAL A 333 -13.09 14.16 3.77
CA VAL A 333 -12.58 15.27 2.96
C VAL A 333 -13.69 16.28 2.75
N ASP A 334 -13.42 17.56 3.05
CA ASP A 334 -14.32 18.68 2.86
C ASP A 334 -15.65 18.44 3.60
N GLY A 335 -15.57 18.41 4.93
CA GLY A 335 -16.72 18.24 5.82
C GLY A 335 -17.67 19.43 5.75
N ALA A 336 -18.97 19.19 5.92
CA ALA A 336 -20.01 20.22 5.83
C ALA A 336 -20.14 21.10 7.08
N GLY A 337 -19.27 20.92 8.09
CA GLY A 337 -19.25 21.76 9.29
C GLY A 337 -18.85 23.21 8.99
N SER A 338 -19.37 24.15 9.80
CA SER A 338 -18.98 25.54 9.61
C SER A 338 -17.56 25.80 10.10
N LYS A 339 -16.82 26.67 9.40
CA LYS A 339 -15.43 27.03 9.80
C LYS A 339 -15.39 27.65 11.20
N GLU A 340 -16.44 28.37 11.57
CA GLU A 340 -16.58 28.96 12.89
C GLU A 340 -16.68 27.90 13.99
N SER A 341 -17.53 26.88 13.80
CA SER A 341 -17.69 25.78 14.76
C SER A 341 -16.41 24.96 14.89
N ILE A 342 -15.71 24.72 13.78
CA ILE A 342 -14.42 24.02 13.77
C ILE A 342 -13.37 24.84 14.53
N ALA A 343 -13.29 26.15 14.29
CA ALA A 343 -12.35 27.04 14.98
C ALA A 343 -12.66 27.13 16.49
N GLU A 344 -13.91 27.20 16.90
CA GLU A 344 -14.32 27.14 18.31
C GLU A 344 -13.88 25.83 18.97
N ARG A 345 -14.08 24.69 18.28
CA ARG A 345 -13.67 23.38 18.78
C ARG A 345 -12.16 23.28 18.92
N VAL A 346 -11.40 23.76 17.94
CA VAL A 346 -9.92 23.84 17.99
C VAL A 346 -9.46 24.68 19.19
N ASN A 347 -10.09 25.82 19.44
CA ASN A 347 -9.75 26.68 20.57
C ASN A 347 -10.09 26.02 21.92
N ALA A 348 -11.18 25.28 22.01
CA ALA A 348 -11.54 24.50 23.19
C ALA A 348 -10.46 23.44 23.50
N ILE A 349 -10.01 22.68 22.49
CA ILE A 349 -8.93 21.67 22.65
C ILE A 349 -7.62 22.35 23.08
N LYS A 350 -7.25 23.50 22.51
CA LYS A 350 -6.06 24.26 22.91
C LYS A 350 -6.12 24.69 24.37
N SER A 351 -7.31 25.10 24.84
CA SER A 351 -7.52 25.46 26.24
C SER A 351 -7.42 24.25 27.17
N GLU A 352 -7.93 23.08 26.74
CA GLU A 352 -7.76 21.82 27.48
C GLU A 352 -6.28 21.44 27.61
N ILE A 353 -5.49 21.55 26.52
CA ILE A 353 -4.03 21.31 26.52
C ILE A 353 -3.31 22.22 27.52
N ALA A 354 -3.68 23.50 27.58
CA ALA A 354 -3.05 24.47 28.48
C ALA A 354 -3.35 24.18 29.97
N ASN A 355 -4.52 23.62 30.27
CA ASN A 355 -4.97 23.36 31.63
C ASN A 355 -4.64 21.95 32.13
N THR A 356 -4.30 21.02 31.25
CA THR A 356 -4.01 19.62 31.58
C THR A 356 -2.62 19.48 32.21
N LYS A 357 -2.57 18.80 33.38
CA LYS A 357 -1.32 18.52 34.11
C LYS A 357 -0.69 17.17 33.74
N SER A 358 -1.45 16.28 33.17
CA SER A 358 -1.01 14.95 32.74
C SER A 358 -0.29 15.05 31.39
N GLN A 359 0.97 14.67 31.34
CA GLN A 359 1.75 14.65 30.09
C GLN A 359 1.11 13.74 29.04
N TYR A 360 0.62 12.57 29.44
CA TYR A 360 -0.06 11.64 28.56
C TYR A 360 -1.34 12.21 27.96
N ASP A 361 -2.19 12.87 28.77
CA ASP A 361 -3.41 13.49 28.27
C ASP A 361 -3.09 14.67 27.36
N LYS A 362 -2.04 15.42 27.68
CA LYS A 362 -1.54 16.51 26.83
C LYS A 362 -1.13 16.02 25.45
N GLU A 363 -0.38 14.93 25.36
CA GLU A 363 0.02 14.30 24.09
C GLU A 363 -1.21 13.85 23.30
N LYS A 364 -2.19 13.24 23.95
CA LYS A 364 -3.41 12.79 23.29
C LYS A 364 -4.34 13.93 22.84
N LEU A 365 -4.37 15.03 23.56
CA LEU A 365 -5.06 16.25 23.13
C LEU A 365 -4.34 16.91 21.96
N GLN A 366 -3.00 16.92 21.95
CA GLN A 366 -2.21 17.42 20.82
C GLN A 366 -2.44 16.59 19.55
N GLU A 367 -2.47 15.26 19.65
CA GLU A 367 -2.82 14.37 18.54
C GLU A 367 -4.22 14.68 18.00
N ARG A 368 -5.20 14.86 18.85
CA ARG A 368 -6.57 15.21 18.47
C ARG A 368 -6.65 16.58 17.80
N LEU A 369 -5.90 17.55 18.34
CA LEU A 369 -5.79 18.90 17.76
C LEU A 369 -5.18 18.84 16.35
N ALA A 370 -4.10 18.08 16.17
CA ALA A 370 -3.43 17.92 14.87
C ALA A 370 -4.39 17.33 13.82
N LYS A 371 -5.18 16.31 14.18
CA LYS A 371 -6.16 15.68 13.29
C LYS A 371 -7.28 16.64 12.88
N LEU A 372 -7.76 17.51 13.77
CA LEU A 372 -8.86 18.43 13.48
C LEU A 372 -8.38 19.72 12.79
N ALA A 373 -7.24 20.28 13.23
CA ALA A 373 -6.74 21.55 12.74
C ALA A 373 -5.86 21.43 11.49
N GLY A 374 -5.32 20.23 11.20
CA GLY A 374 -4.41 20.00 10.08
C GLY A 374 -5.09 20.02 8.72
N GLY A 375 -6.38 19.74 8.65
CA GLY A 375 -7.11 19.60 7.40
C GLY A 375 -6.63 18.41 6.55
N VAL A 376 -7.07 18.39 5.30
CA VAL A 376 -6.64 17.41 4.28
C VAL A 376 -6.11 18.18 3.07
N ALA A 377 -4.87 17.88 2.66
CA ALA A 377 -4.37 18.36 1.38
C ALA A 377 -4.90 17.46 0.28
N VAL A 378 -5.63 18.03 -0.66
CA VAL A 378 -6.12 17.34 -1.85
C VAL A 378 -5.22 17.70 -3.01
N LEU A 379 -4.47 16.71 -3.52
CA LEU A 379 -3.62 16.86 -4.68
C LEU A 379 -4.42 16.45 -5.91
N TYR A 380 -4.79 17.42 -6.72
CA TYR A 380 -5.50 17.21 -7.99
C TYR A 380 -4.49 16.95 -9.11
N VAL A 381 -4.51 15.75 -9.66
CA VAL A 381 -3.60 15.37 -10.75
C VAL A 381 -4.25 15.68 -12.09
N GLY A 382 -3.59 16.51 -12.91
CA GLY A 382 -4.03 16.87 -14.25
C GLY A 382 -3.20 16.20 -15.35
N ALA A 383 -3.85 15.82 -16.46
CA ALA A 383 -3.20 15.27 -17.65
C ALA A 383 -4.01 15.52 -18.92
N ASN A 384 -3.42 15.22 -20.09
CA ASN A 384 -4.07 15.43 -21.39
C ASN A 384 -4.97 14.27 -21.83
N SER A 385 -4.77 13.08 -21.28
CA SER A 385 -5.56 11.88 -21.57
C SER A 385 -5.83 11.09 -20.29
N GLU A 386 -6.86 10.25 -20.31
CA GLU A 386 -7.22 9.36 -19.19
C GLU A 386 -6.08 8.38 -18.85
N VAL A 387 -5.40 7.85 -19.88
CA VAL A 387 -4.26 6.93 -19.69
C VAL A 387 -3.09 7.62 -18.99
N GLU A 388 -2.74 8.85 -19.44
CA GLU A 388 -1.70 9.67 -18.80
C GLU A 388 -2.09 10.06 -17.37
N MET A 389 -3.36 10.41 -17.16
CA MET A 389 -3.92 10.75 -15.85
C MET A 389 -3.72 9.61 -14.85
N LYS A 390 -4.07 8.40 -15.26
CA LYS A 390 -3.98 7.21 -14.41
C LYS A 390 -2.51 6.89 -14.09
N GLU A 391 -1.62 6.92 -15.07
CA GLU A 391 -0.18 6.71 -14.88
C GLU A 391 0.42 7.75 -13.92
N LYS A 392 0.08 9.02 -14.11
CA LYS A 392 0.58 10.11 -13.25
C LYS A 392 0.05 10.00 -11.83
N LYS A 393 -1.21 9.58 -11.67
CA LYS A 393 -1.83 9.35 -10.36
C LYS A 393 -1.13 8.21 -9.62
N ASP A 394 -0.86 7.08 -10.28
CA ASP A 394 -0.15 5.95 -9.69
C ASP A 394 1.25 6.39 -9.21
N ARG A 395 2.01 7.16 -10.01
CA ARG A 395 3.31 7.73 -9.61
C ARG A 395 3.24 8.67 -8.40
N VAL A 396 2.20 9.47 -8.32
CA VAL A 396 2.00 10.38 -7.18
C VAL A 396 1.63 9.58 -5.93
N ASP A 397 0.83 8.53 -6.05
CA ASP A 397 0.50 7.61 -4.95
C ASP A 397 1.77 6.93 -4.40
N ASP A 398 2.63 6.38 -5.27
CA ASP A 398 3.90 5.76 -4.89
C ASP A 398 4.81 6.76 -4.17
N ALA A 399 4.95 7.97 -4.72
CA ALA A 399 5.76 9.02 -4.11
C ALA A 399 5.22 9.47 -2.75
N LEU A 400 3.90 9.55 -2.58
CA LEU A 400 3.27 9.86 -1.30
C LEU A 400 3.55 8.76 -0.26
N CYS A 401 3.41 7.50 -0.65
CA CYS A 401 3.69 6.35 0.22
C CYS A 401 5.18 6.31 0.62
N ALA A 402 6.09 6.53 -0.34
CA ALA A 402 7.52 6.60 -0.07
C ALA A 402 7.88 7.75 0.89
N THR A 403 7.24 8.92 0.77
CA THR A 403 7.48 10.04 1.70
C THR A 403 6.98 9.73 3.11
N ARG A 404 5.86 9.05 3.27
CA ARG A 404 5.36 8.57 4.57
C ARG A 404 6.33 7.56 5.18
N ALA A 405 6.77 6.56 4.40
CA ALA A 405 7.75 5.57 4.83
C ALA A 405 9.07 6.22 5.27
N ALA A 406 9.52 7.28 4.57
CA ALA A 406 10.71 8.04 4.93
C ALA A 406 10.55 8.86 6.22
N THR A 407 9.36 9.38 6.50
CA THR A 407 9.09 10.08 7.76
C THR A 407 9.01 9.14 8.95
N GLU A 408 8.59 7.89 8.73
CA GLU A 408 8.46 6.86 9.78
C GLU A 408 9.81 6.26 10.20
N GLU A 409 10.62 5.80 9.25
CA GLU A 409 11.86 5.07 9.55
C GLU A 409 13.13 5.76 9.03
N GLY A 410 13.02 6.96 8.46
CA GLY A 410 14.17 7.66 7.89
C GLY A 410 14.53 7.22 6.49
N VAL A 411 15.70 7.68 6.02
CA VAL A 411 16.21 7.45 4.66
C VAL A 411 17.60 6.85 4.67
N VAL A 412 17.87 6.03 3.67
CA VAL A 412 19.17 5.43 3.40
C VAL A 412 19.66 5.85 2.01
N VAL A 413 20.90 5.51 1.66
CA VAL A 413 21.44 5.75 0.31
C VAL A 413 20.68 4.89 -0.71
N GLY A 414 20.18 5.53 -1.76
CA GLY A 414 19.33 4.90 -2.75
C GLY A 414 20.07 4.12 -3.85
N GLY A 415 19.30 3.80 -4.89
CA GLY A 415 19.81 3.13 -6.07
C GLY A 415 20.38 1.74 -5.85
N GLY A 416 19.95 1.03 -4.80
CA GLY A 416 20.46 -0.28 -4.43
C GLY A 416 21.82 -0.25 -3.70
N THR A 417 22.41 0.92 -3.50
CA THR A 417 23.74 1.05 -2.87
C THR A 417 23.73 0.57 -1.42
N THR A 418 22.68 0.83 -0.65
CA THR A 418 22.54 0.37 0.74
C THR A 418 22.67 -1.14 0.85
N TYR A 419 22.10 -1.91 -0.08
CA TYR A 419 22.26 -3.36 -0.11
C TYR A 419 23.70 -3.79 -0.37
N ILE A 420 24.44 -3.08 -1.24
CA ILE A 420 25.86 -3.36 -1.48
C ILE A 420 26.70 -3.07 -0.23
N ARG A 421 26.38 -2.01 0.53
CA ARG A 421 27.04 -1.70 1.81
C ARG A 421 26.72 -2.76 2.88
N ALA A 422 25.49 -3.27 2.88
CA ALA A 422 25.08 -4.32 3.79
C ALA A 422 25.83 -5.65 3.60
N GLN A 423 26.46 -5.89 2.44
CA GLN A 423 27.33 -7.07 2.25
C GLN A 423 28.51 -7.09 3.25
N GLU A 424 28.95 -5.93 3.74
CA GLU A 424 30.07 -5.87 4.69
C GLU A 424 29.73 -6.55 6.02
N VAL A 425 28.51 -6.35 6.54
CA VAL A 425 28.09 -6.97 7.80
C VAL A 425 27.81 -8.48 7.68
N LEU A 426 27.73 -9.00 6.45
CA LEU A 426 27.59 -10.45 6.19
C LEU A 426 28.94 -11.18 6.11
N LYS A 427 30.05 -10.49 5.95
CA LYS A 427 31.39 -11.11 5.84
C LYS A 427 31.77 -11.90 7.08
N ASP A 428 31.44 -11.38 8.24
CA ASP A 428 31.78 -11.97 9.55
C ASP A 428 30.65 -12.89 10.06
N LEU A 429 29.56 -13.03 9.32
CA LEU A 429 28.43 -13.86 9.70
C LEU A 429 28.70 -15.31 9.33
N THR A 430 28.71 -16.19 10.32
CA THR A 430 28.98 -17.62 10.14
C THR A 430 27.72 -18.46 10.40
N GLY A 431 27.53 -19.48 9.55
CA GLY A 431 26.50 -20.50 9.74
C GLY A 431 26.94 -21.57 10.76
N GLU A 432 25.98 -22.26 11.34
CA GLU A 432 26.25 -23.40 12.24
C GLU A 432 26.74 -24.66 11.48
N ASN A 433 26.41 -24.73 10.19
CA ASN A 433 26.81 -25.77 9.29
C ASN A 433 27.04 -25.23 7.85
N PRO A 434 27.63 -26.01 6.91
CA PRO A 434 27.92 -25.57 5.56
C PRO A 434 26.69 -25.11 4.77
N ASP A 435 25.53 -25.72 4.97
CA ASP A 435 24.31 -25.39 4.25
C ASP A 435 23.70 -24.07 4.77
N GLU A 436 23.76 -23.81 6.09
CA GLU A 436 23.40 -22.53 6.65
C GLU A 436 24.35 -21.41 6.15
N GLN A 437 25.65 -21.67 6.08
CA GLN A 437 26.61 -20.75 5.49
C GLN A 437 26.28 -20.46 4.03
N THR A 438 25.86 -21.47 3.28
CA THR A 438 25.42 -21.32 1.89
C THR A 438 24.16 -20.43 1.82
N GLY A 439 23.23 -20.56 2.75
CA GLY A 439 22.06 -19.68 2.87
C GLY A 439 22.45 -18.20 3.06
N ILE A 440 23.45 -17.92 3.91
CA ILE A 440 24.02 -16.58 4.08
C ILE A 440 24.60 -16.05 2.76
N ASN A 441 25.37 -16.87 2.05
CA ASN A 441 25.99 -16.51 0.79
C ASN A 441 24.95 -16.23 -0.32
N ILE A 442 23.82 -16.95 -0.32
CA ILE A 442 22.69 -16.71 -1.24
C ILE A 442 22.17 -15.29 -1.06
N VAL A 443 21.91 -14.84 0.17
CA VAL A 443 21.44 -13.48 0.44
C VAL A 443 22.50 -12.46 0.03
N CYS A 444 23.76 -12.68 0.39
CA CYS A 444 24.88 -11.79 0.01
C CYS A 444 24.96 -11.58 -1.51
N ARG A 445 24.68 -12.62 -2.30
CA ARG A 445 24.64 -12.53 -3.78
C ARG A 445 23.34 -11.88 -4.27
N ALA A 446 22.20 -12.22 -3.69
CA ALA A 446 20.88 -11.78 -4.14
C ALA A 446 20.67 -10.26 -3.95
N ILE A 447 21.20 -9.66 -2.87
CA ILE A 447 21.06 -8.23 -2.60
C ILE A 447 21.84 -7.32 -3.57
N GLU A 448 22.64 -7.89 -4.50
CA GLU A 448 23.23 -7.14 -5.61
C GLU A 448 22.24 -6.87 -6.75
N GLU A 449 21.21 -7.71 -6.88
CA GLU A 449 20.33 -7.69 -8.07
C GLU A 449 19.55 -6.39 -8.26
N PRO A 450 19.07 -5.69 -7.23
CA PRO A 450 18.42 -4.38 -7.44
C PRO A 450 19.33 -3.39 -8.18
N LEU A 451 20.59 -3.23 -7.75
CA LEU A 451 21.54 -2.35 -8.45
C LEU A 451 21.88 -2.89 -9.85
N ARG A 452 22.08 -4.20 -10.00
CA ARG A 452 22.33 -4.82 -11.31
C ARG A 452 21.20 -4.54 -12.28
N GLN A 453 19.95 -4.67 -11.84
CA GLN A 453 18.78 -4.43 -12.68
C GLN A 453 18.64 -2.94 -13.07
N ILE A 454 18.88 -2.02 -12.12
CA ILE A 454 18.90 -0.59 -12.41
C ILE A 454 19.91 -0.27 -13.52
N VAL A 455 21.12 -0.84 -13.43
CA VAL A 455 22.17 -0.64 -14.42
C VAL A 455 21.80 -1.28 -15.76
N TYR A 456 21.25 -2.50 -15.73
CA TYR A 456 20.78 -3.19 -16.94
C TYR A 456 19.71 -2.37 -17.68
N ASN A 457 18.72 -1.87 -16.95
CA ASN A 457 17.66 -1.01 -17.53
C ASN A 457 18.24 0.32 -18.08
N ALA A 458 19.38 0.75 -17.57
CA ALA A 458 20.12 1.91 -18.07
C ALA A 458 21.01 1.61 -19.29
N GLY A 459 21.12 0.33 -19.69
CA GLY A 459 21.96 -0.13 -20.81
C GLY A 459 23.42 -0.36 -20.45
N GLY A 460 23.74 -0.50 -19.15
CA GLY A 460 25.11 -0.71 -18.64
C GLY A 460 25.36 -2.15 -18.19
N GLU A 461 26.60 -2.42 -17.78
CA GLU A 461 27.07 -3.73 -17.27
C GLU A 461 26.98 -3.79 -15.74
N GLY A 462 25.94 -4.45 -15.22
CA GLY A 462 25.64 -4.50 -13.78
C GLY A 462 26.80 -5.03 -12.92
N ALA A 463 27.54 -6.05 -13.40
CA ALA A 463 28.66 -6.63 -12.65
C ALA A 463 29.80 -5.62 -12.44
N VAL A 464 30.12 -4.83 -13.46
CA VAL A 464 31.18 -3.80 -13.39
C VAL A 464 30.79 -2.72 -12.40
N VAL A 465 29.54 -2.24 -12.48
CA VAL A 465 29.04 -1.18 -11.59
C VAL A 465 29.00 -1.65 -10.14
N VAL A 466 28.47 -2.84 -9.87
CA VAL A 466 28.42 -3.41 -8.51
C VAL A 466 29.82 -3.52 -7.91
N ASN A 467 30.81 -4.01 -8.66
CA ASN A 467 32.21 -4.09 -8.16
C ASN A 467 32.75 -2.70 -7.81
N LYS A 468 32.56 -1.71 -8.68
CA LYS A 468 33.04 -0.35 -8.44
C LYS A 468 32.33 0.33 -7.26
N VAL A 469 31.02 0.09 -7.10
CA VAL A 469 30.29 0.59 -5.93
C VAL A 469 30.78 -0.10 -4.66
N ARG A 470 31.05 -1.41 -4.70
CA ARG A 470 31.57 -2.18 -3.55
C ARG A 470 32.96 -1.69 -3.08
N GLU A 471 33.84 -1.31 -4.01
CA GLU A 471 35.16 -0.72 -3.69
C GLU A 471 35.03 0.66 -3.05
N GLY A 472 33.94 1.38 -3.33
CA GLY A 472 33.66 2.69 -2.74
C GLY A 472 33.23 2.59 -1.27
N LYS A 473 33.25 3.73 -0.56
CA LYS A 473 32.85 3.83 0.86
C LYS A 473 31.75 4.84 1.06
N GLY A 474 31.02 4.72 2.17
CA GLY A 474 29.96 5.63 2.56
C GLY A 474 28.87 5.71 1.48
N ASP A 475 28.49 6.93 1.12
CA ASP A 475 27.40 7.23 0.21
C ASP A 475 27.79 7.21 -1.28
N PHE A 476 29.04 6.82 -1.60
CA PHE A 476 29.50 6.65 -2.98
C PHE A 476 28.73 5.55 -3.69
N GLY A 477 28.09 5.87 -4.82
CA GLY A 477 27.30 4.94 -5.61
C GLY A 477 27.21 5.32 -7.08
N TYR A 478 26.32 4.67 -7.82
CA TYR A 478 26.10 4.91 -9.24
C TYR A 478 24.75 5.57 -9.48
N ASN A 479 24.77 6.80 -9.98
CA ASN A 479 23.59 7.52 -10.41
C ASN A 479 23.22 7.12 -11.86
N ALA A 480 22.29 6.18 -12.01
CA ALA A 480 21.89 5.66 -13.31
C ALA A 480 21.19 6.69 -14.21
N ARG A 481 20.59 7.76 -13.64
CA ARG A 481 20.01 8.85 -14.41
C ARG A 481 21.08 9.65 -15.16
N ARG A 482 22.19 9.96 -14.45
CA ARG A 482 23.28 10.79 -14.96
C ARG A 482 24.42 9.99 -15.59
N ASP A 483 24.40 8.66 -15.41
CA ASP A 483 25.50 7.76 -15.79
C ASP A 483 26.84 8.13 -15.13
N GLN A 484 26.81 8.39 -13.82
CA GLN A 484 27.95 8.89 -13.08
C GLN A 484 28.09 8.20 -11.71
N TYR A 485 29.33 8.11 -11.25
CA TYR A 485 29.65 7.70 -9.89
C TYR A 485 29.85 8.94 -9.02
N GLU A 486 29.05 9.06 -7.98
CA GLU A 486 29.06 10.24 -7.11
C GLU A 486 28.57 9.89 -5.70
N ASP A 487 28.61 10.86 -4.79
CA ASP A 487 27.92 10.77 -3.51
C ASP A 487 26.40 10.85 -3.76
N LEU A 488 25.73 9.73 -3.59
CA LEU A 488 24.30 9.62 -3.91
C LEU A 488 23.42 10.40 -2.93
N ARG A 489 23.83 10.51 -1.66
CA ARG A 489 23.08 11.30 -0.68
C ARG A 489 23.15 12.78 -1.02
N ALA A 490 24.33 13.28 -1.36
CA ALA A 490 24.51 14.67 -1.83
C ALA A 490 23.77 14.92 -3.16
N ALA A 491 23.71 13.91 -4.04
CA ALA A 491 22.97 13.98 -5.30
C ALA A 491 21.44 13.85 -5.14
N GLY A 492 20.93 13.59 -3.93
CA GLY A 492 19.51 13.44 -3.65
C GLY A 492 18.93 12.06 -4.04
N VAL A 493 19.79 11.07 -4.30
CA VAL A 493 19.37 9.68 -4.58
C VAL A 493 19.30 8.91 -3.27
N ILE A 494 18.17 8.98 -2.63
CA ILE A 494 17.89 8.38 -1.32
C ILE A 494 16.60 7.57 -1.37
N ASP A 495 16.57 6.45 -0.65
CA ASP A 495 15.41 5.57 -0.55
C ASP A 495 14.89 5.53 0.91
N PRO A 496 13.58 5.36 1.15
CA PRO A 496 13.07 5.13 2.50
C PRO A 496 13.63 3.82 3.08
N ALA A 497 14.12 3.87 4.32
CA ALA A 497 14.65 2.70 5.01
C ALA A 497 13.60 1.58 5.14
N LYS A 498 12.35 1.96 5.46
CA LYS A 498 11.21 1.04 5.56
C LYS A 498 10.99 0.28 4.26
N VAL A 499 11.01 0.97 3.11
CA VAL A 499 10.81 0.35 1.78
C VAL A 499 11.88 -0.69 1.50
N SER A 500 13.16 -0.34 1.70
CA SER A 500 14.28 -1.26 1.47
C SER A 500 14.21 -2.48 2.40
N ARG A 501 13.89 -2.27 3.68
CA ARG A 501 13.78 -3.33 4.68
C ARG A 501 12.63 -4.31 4.37
N VAL A 502 11.43 -3.78 4.18
CA VAL A 502 10.21 -4.58 3.94
C VAL A 502 10.32 -5.37 2.64
N ALA A 503 10.90 -4.79 1.59
CA ALA A 503 11.13 -5.48 0.33
C ALA A 503 12.01 -6.74 0.51
N LEU A 504 13.08 -6.64 1.32
CA LEU A 504 13.96 -7.79 1.59
C LEU A 504 13.29 -8.83 2.49
N GLU A 505 12.61 -8.41 3.55
CA GLU A 505 11.92 -9.29 4.48
C GLU A 505 10.82 -10.12 3.78
N ASN A 506 9.98 -9.47 2.98
CA ASN A 506 8.91 -10.14 2.25
C ASN A 506 9.46 -11.07 1.17
N ALA A 507 10.49 -10.65 0.44
CA ALA A 507 11.17 -11.47 -0.56
C ALA A 507 11.77 -12.74 0.05
N ALA A 508 12.51 -12.62 1.14
CA ALA A 508 13.15 -13.74 1.80
C ALA A 508 12.15 -14.71 2.43
N SER A 509 11.06 -14.19 3.01
CA SER A 509 10.00 -15.00 3.59
C SER A 509 9.42 -15.98 2.57
N ILE A 510 9.01 -15.49 1.41
CA ILE A 510 8.41 -16.30 0.36
C ILE A 510 9.47 -17.18 -0.33
N ALA A 511 10.65 -16.64 -0.62
CA ALA A 511 11.73 -17.43 -1.20
C ALA A 511 12.16 -18.60 -0.30
N GLY A 512 12.23 -18.40 1.02
CA GLY A 512 12.51 -19.45 2.00
C GLY A 512 11.45 -20.56 1.99
N MET A 513 10.15 -20.19 1.91
CA MET A 513 9.07 -21.19 1.76
C MET A 513 9.16 -21.92 0.43
N PHE A 514 9.46 -21.21 -0.65
CA PHE A 514 9.65 -21.79 -1.97
C PHE A 514 10.76 -22.86 -1.96
N LEU A 515 11.92 -22.55 -1.40
CA LEU A 515 13.08 -23.47 -1.38
C LEU A 515 12.80 -24.74 -0.57
N THR A 516 11.92 -24.66 0.44
CA THR A 516 11.52 -25.81 1.28
C THR A 516 10.34 -26.58 0.69
N THR A 517 9.78 -26.14 -0.45
CA THR A 517 8.66 -26.82 -1.10
C THR A 517 9.13 -28.03 -1.88
N GLU A 518 8.44 -29.18 -1.68
CA GLU A 518 8.73 -30.47 -2.33
C GLU A 518 7.59 -30.93 -3.23
N CYS A 519 6.38 -30.41 -3.02
CA CYS A 519 5.19 -30.84 -3.73
C CYS A 519 4.30 -29.64 -4.06
N ILE A 520 3.70 -29.66 -5.25
CA ILE A 520 2.66 -28.69 -5.65
C ILE A 520 1.37 -29.46 -5.91
N VAL A 521 0.26 -28.90 -5.42
CA VAL A 521 -1.09 -29.43 -5.63
C VAL A 521 -1.93 -28.33 -6.26
N VAL A 522 -2.39 -28.53 -7.47
CA VAL A 522 -3.25 -27.57 -8.19
C VAL A 522 -4.58 -28.19 -8.57
N ASP A 523 -5.58 -27.37 -8.90
CA ASP A 523 -6.84 -27.83 -9.46
C ASP A 523 -6.64 -28.32 -10.90
N LYS A 524 -7.16 -29.50 -11.21
CA LYS A 524 -7.15 -29.99 -12.58
C LYS A 524 -8.10 -29.15 -13.43
N PRO A 525 -7.65 -28.63 -14.59
CA PRO A 525 -8.53 -27.88 -15.49
C PRO A 525 -9.79 -28.73 -15.82
N GLU A 526 -10.97 -28.13 -15.71
CA GLU A 526 -12.18 -28.78 -16.19
C GLU A 526 -12.15 -28.76 -17.72
N GLU A 527 -12.18 -29.94 -18.34
CA GLU A 527 -12.45 -30.05 -19.76
C GLU A 527 -13.85 -29.48 -20.00
N THR A 528 -13.93 -28.29 -20.58
CA THR A 528 -15.21 -27.75 -21.08
C THR A 528 -15.76 -28.76 -22.06
N PRO A 529 -16.94 -29.40 -21.79
CA PRO A 529 -17.52 -30.33 -22.75
C PRO A 529 -17.69 -29.56 -24.06
N ALA A 530 -17.12 -30.09 -25.15
CA ALA A 530 -17.33 -29.58 -26.49
C ALA A 530 -18.86 -29.46 -26.69
N MET A 531 -19.34 -28.25 -26.97
CA MET A 531 -20.74 -28.07 -27.35
C MET A 531 -21.04 -29.03 -28.47
N PRO A 532 -22.07 -29.91 -28.35
CA PRO A 532 -22.45 -30.79 -29.43
C PRO A 532 -22.70 -29.92 -30.67
N ALA A 533 -21.97 -30.19 -31.73
CA ALA A 533 -22.21 -29.55 -33.03
C ALA A 533 -23.68 -29.75 -33.36
N ASN A 534 -24.40 -28.66 -33.50
CA ASN A 534 -25.83 -28.65 -33.84
C ASN A 534 -25.97 -29.38 -35.17
N PRO A 535 -26.59 -30.59 -35.26
CA PRO A 535 -26.73 -31.27 -36.51
C PRO A 535 -27.82 -30.55 -37.31
N GLY A 536 -27.37 -29.77 -38.28
CA GLY A 536 -28.10 -29.58 -39.51
C GLY A 536 -29.49 -28.94 -39.44
N MET A 537 -29.55 -27.67 -39.74
CA MET A 537 -30.60 -27.17 -40.63
C MET A 537 -30.08 -27.25 -42.08
N GLY A 538 -30.01 -28.50 -42.54
CA GLY A 538 -29.92 -28.79 -43.98
C GLY A 538 -31.29 -29.19 -44.44
N GLY A 539 -31.90 -28.37 -45.33
CA GLY A 539 -32.93 -28.82 -46.21
C GLY A 539 -34.35 -28.33 -45.92
N MET A 540 -34.73 -27.27 -46.61
CA MET A 540 -35.93 -27.28 -47.48
C MET A 540 -35.93 -25.97 -48.29
N MET A 541 -35.69 -26.18 -49.59
CA MET A 541 -36.10 -25.42 -50.79
C MET A 541 -36.09 -23.90 -50.71
#